data_38b4df63fd2c41355b57044c1b6af601
#
_entry.id   38b4df63fd2c41355b57044c1b6af601
#
_cell.length_a   1.000
_cell.length_b   1.000
_cell.length_c   1.000
_cell.angle_alpha   90.00
_cell.angle_beta   90.00
_cell.angle_gamma   90.00
#
_symmetry.space_group_name_H-M   'P 1'
#
loop_
_entity.id
_entity.type
_entity.pdbx_description
1 polymer ?
#
loop_
_entity_poly.entity_id
_entity_poly.type
_entity_poly.pdbx_seq_one_letter_code
_entity_poly.pdbx_strand_id
1 'polypeptide(L)'
;FINDPILPVIKDGWVWATDTTLGADNGIGLAMALAVAFSDDIAHPALHLILTCEEEIGMGGVQVVSPDWLTAPTLINLDSEDEGELFVGCAGGRDATFHLAAPQVTVPSNLTTIAIHVSGLQGGHSGIDIHKGLANANLLLARVLSTIFETKPFYLQSWQGGVLRNVITREATAVIVGDLAAITPLLSALQHDLASEYHVAEPTLQIMAEKLDTSSMDAAVAIAPQD
;
A
#
# COMPACT_ATOMS: atom_id res chain seq x y z
N PHE A 1 -16.35 -12.54 8.62
CA PHE A 1 -16.58 -11.38 7.72
C PHE A 1 -17.17 -11.77 6.35
N ILE A 2 -16.75 -12.84 5.71
CA ILE A 2 -17.20 -13.16 4.33
C ILE A 2 -18.70 -13.51 4.26
N ASN A 3 -19.27 -14.05 5.31
CA ASN A 3 -20.67 -14.52 5.35
C ASN A 3 -21.55 -13.74 6.34
N ASP A 4 -20.99 -12.74 7.01
CA ASP A 4 -21.75 -11.98 8.00
C ASP A 4 -22.53 -10.85 7.31
N PRO A 5 -23.81 -10.66 7.62
CA PRO A 5 -24.61 -9.57 7.05
C PRO A 5 -24.16 -8.23 7.62
N ILE A 6 -24.18 -7.19 6.81
CA ILE A 6 -24.04 -5.82 7.31
C ILE A 6 -25.33 -5.45 8.04
N LEU A 7 -25.22 -5.15 9.33
CA LEU A 7 -26.33 -4.71 10.18
C LEU A 7 -26.25 -3.20 10.40
N PRO A 8 -26.98 -2.38 9.61
CA PRO A 8 -26.92 -0.93 9.75
C PRO A 8 -27.66 -0.47 10.99
N VAL A 9 -27.09 0.51 11.70
CA VAL A 9 -27.71 1.19 12.84
C VAL A 9 -27.57 2.71 12.68
N ILE A 10 -28.55 3.46 13.15
CA ILE A 10 -28.49 4.93 13.18
C ILE A 10 -28.01 5.37 14.55
N LYS A 11 -26.90 6.09 14.59
CA LYS A 11 -26.34 6.65 15.81
C LYS A 11 -25.82 8.07 15.51
N ASP A 12 -26.30 9.03 16.32
CA ASP A 12 -25.90 10.45 16.23
C ASP A 12 -26.11 11.08 14.83
N GLY A 13 -27.15 10.63 14.11
CA GLY A 13 -27.47 11.11 12.75
C GLY A 13 -26.68 10.43 11.63
N TRP A 14 -25.82 9.46 11.95
CA TRP A 14 -25.02 8.69 11.01
C TRP A 14 -25.48 7.26 10.90
N VAL A 15 -25.29 6.66 9.75
CA VAL A 15 -25.48 5.21 9.54
C VAL A 15 -24.16 4.50 9.78
N TRP A 16 -24.16 3.57 10.72
CA TRP A 16 -23.03 2.74 11.11
C TRP A 16 -23.30 1.28 10.78
N ALA A 17 -22.25 0.51 10.56
CA ALA A 17 -22.31 -0.95 10.59
C ALA A 17 -21.98 -1.47 11.99
N THR A 18 -22.68 -2.55 12.41
CA THR A 18 -22.40 -3.20 13.69
C THR A 18 -21.30 -4.24 13.51
N ASP A 19 -20.21 -4.08 14.28
CA ASP A 19 -19.07 -5.01 14.35
C ASP A 19 -18.41 -5.36 12.99
N THR A 20 -18.59 -4.50 11.98
CA THR A 20 -17.97 -4.65 10.65
C THR A 20 -17.75 -3.29 9.99
N THR A 21 -17.03 -3.25 8.88
CA THR A 21 -16.94 -2.07 8.02
C THR A 21 -18.21 -1.89 7.20
N LEU A 22 -18.53 -0.64 6.87
CA LEU A 22 -19.63 -0.29 5.98
C LEU A 22 -19.04 0.15 4.62
N GLY A 23 -18.94 -0.77 3.68
CA GLY A 23 -18.50 -0.47 2.31
C GLY A 23 -19.63 0.13 1.48
N ALA A 24 -20.06 1.36 1.80
CA ALA A 24 -21.16 2.03 1.12
C ALA A 24 -20.74 2.99 0.00
N ASP A 25 -19.46 3.04 -0.27
CA ASP A 25 -18.86 3.85 -1.33
C ASP A 25 -18.97 3.11 -2.68
N ASN A 26 -19.65 3.70 -3.68
CA ASN A 26 -20.37 4.96 -3.60
C ASN A 26 -21.90 4.74 -3.79
N GLY A 27 -22.54 4.10 -2.83
CA GLY A 27 -23.98 3.81 -2.87
C GLY A 27 -24.86 5.06 -2.91
N ILE A 28 -24.42 6.17 -2.30
CA ILE A 28 -25.20 7.42 -2.31
C ILE A 28 -25.20 8.08 -3.69
N GLY A 29 -24.07 8.08 -4.41
CA GLY A 29 -23.98 8.58 -5.78
C GLY A 29 -24.86 7.78 -6.73
N LEU A 30 -24.87 6.44 -6.59
CA LEU A 30 -25.78 5.57 -7.31
C LEU A 30 -27.24 5.93 -7.02
N ALA A 31 -27.62 6.11 -5.74
CA ALA A 31 -28.98 6.46 -5.34
C ALA A 31 -29.41 7.82 -5.89
N MET A 32 -28.52 8.83 -5.89
CA MET A 32 -28.77 10.15 -6.46
C MET A 32 -29.02 10.07 -7.98
N ALA A 33 -28.18 9.35 -8.71
CA ALA A 33 -28.34 9.17 -10.15
C ALA A 33 -29.71 8.52 -10.50
N LEU A 34 -30.06 7.46 -9.78
CA LEU A 34 -31.33 6.78 -9.97
C LEU A 34 -32.53 7.64 -9.54
N ALA A 35 -32.43 8.40 -8.44
CA ALA A 35 -33.48 9.29 -7.99
C ALA A 35 -33.83 10.36 -9.03
N VAL A 36 -32.79 10.97 -9.65
CA VAL A 36 -33.00 11.93 -10.75
C VAL A 36 -33.66 11.24 -11.96
N ALA A 37 -33.12 10.07 -12.36
CA ALA A 37 -33.58 9.38 -13.56
C ALA A 37 -35.04 8.88 -13.47
N PHE A 38 -35.50 8.56 -12.26
CA PHE A 38 -36.86 8.05 -12.03
C PHE A 38 -37.83 9.09 -11.45
N SER A 39 -37.41 10.33 -11.26
CA SER A 39 -38.30 11.38 -10.73
C SER A 39 -39.05 12.06 -11.85
N ASP A 40 -40.35 12.26 -11.62
CA ASP A 40 -41.20 13.09 -12.49
C ASP A 40 -41.11 14.59 -12.17
N ASP A 41 -40.54 14.94 -11.00
CA ASP A 41 -40.53 16.31 -10.46
C ASP A 41 -39.17 17.02 -10.70
N ILE A 42 -38.11 16.29 -11.05
CA ILE A 42 -36.78 16.86 -11.30
C ILE A 42 -36.57 17.05 -12.78
N ALA A 43 -36.50 18.31 -13.21
CA ALA A 43 -36.19 18.61 -14.59
C ALA A 43 -34.75 18.25 -14.93
N HIS A 44 -34.53 17.41 -15.93
CA HIS A 44 -33.20 16.99 -16.40
C HIS A 44 -33.18 16.81 -17.94
N PRO A 45 -32.03 16.95 -18.61
CA PRO A 45 -31.87 16.56 -20.01
C PRO A 45 -31.91 15.03 -20.14
N ALA A 46 -31.73 14.53 -21.36
CA ALA A 46 -31.51 13.10 -21.56
C ALA A 46 -30.31 12.62 -20.76
N LEU A 47 -30.48 11.56 -19.97
CA LEU A 47 -29.45 10.99 -19.11
C LEU A 47 -28.97 9.66 -19.67
N HIS A 48 -27.67 9.44 -19.53
CA HIS A 48 -27.04 8.15 -19.75
C HIS A 48 -26.32 7.77 -18.45
N LEU A 49 -26.84 6.78 -17.73
CA LEU A 49 -26.23 6.32 -16.47
C LEU A 49 -25.25 5.18 -16.76
N ILE A 50 -24.02 5.36 -16.36
CA ILE A 50 -22.97 4.34 -16.44
C ILE A 50 -22.61 3.97 -15.03
N LEU A 51 -22.88 2.72 -14.65
CA LEU A 51 -22.62 2.17 -13.33
C LEU A 51 -21.54 1.11 -13.49
N THR A 52 -20.43 1.31 -12.81
CA THR A 52 -19.28 0.41 -12.86
C THR A 52 -19.11 -0.32 -11.53
N CYS A 53 -18.38 -1.40 -11.53
CA CYS A 53 -18.00 -2.17 -10.35
C CYS A 53 -16.47 -2.27 -10.24
N GLU A 54 -15.99 -2.78 -9.10
CA GLU A 54 -14.55 -3.03 -8.84
C GLU A 54 -13.70 -1.74 -8.84
N GLU A 55 -14.26 -0.61 -8.37
CA GLU A 55 -13.50 0.63 -8.25
C GLU A 55 -12.29 0.42 -7.33
N GLU A 56 -12.52 -0.09 -6.11
CA GLU A 56 -11.55 -0.26 -5.01
C GLU A 56 -10.41 -1.25 -5.31
N ILE A 57 -10.59 -2.13 -6.27
CA ILE A 57 -9.60 -3.16 -6.63
C ILE A 57 -8.94 -2.94 -7.99
N GLY A 58 -9.00 -1.69 -8.48
CA GLY A 58 -8.30 -1.27 -9.70
C GLY A 58 -9.19 -0.92 -10.87
N MET A 59 -10.43 -0.50 -10.61
CA MET A 59 -11.37 0.04 -11.61
C MET A 59 -11.66 -0.94 -12.77
N GLY A 60 -11.82 -2.24 -12.46
CA GLY A 60 -12.05 -3.27 -13.47
C GLY A 60 -13.26 -2.97 -14.35
N GLY A 61 -14.35 -2.47 -13.77
CA GLY A 61 -15.55 -2.11 -14.50
C GLY A 61 -15.35 -0.98 -15.52
N VAL A 62 -14.46 -0.03 -15.25
CA VAL A 62 -14.17 1.08 -16.20
C VAL A 62 -13.45 0.57 -17.44
N GLN A 63 -12.64 -0.46 -17.33
CA GLN A 63 -11.86 -0.99 -18.46
C GLN A 63 -12.71 -1.63 -19.55
N VAL A 64 -13.96 -2.00 -19.23
CA VAL A 64 -14.91 -2.59 -20.18
C VAL A 64 -15.95 -1.61 -20.70
N VAL A 65 -15.91 -0.34 -20.29
CA VAL A 65 -16.78 0.72 -20.80
C VAL A 65 -16.43 1.00 -22.26
N SER A 66 -17.39 0.81 -23.17
CA SER A 66 -17.19 1.14 -24.59
C SER A 66 -17.19 2.65 -24.81
N PRO A 67 -16.27 3.19 -25.61
CA PRO A 67 -16.33 4.59 -26.03
C PRO A 67 -17.69 4.99 -26.68
N ASP A 68 -18.39 4.05 -27.30
CA ASP A 68 -19.72 4.26 -27.88
C ASP A 68 -20.80 4.59 -26.84
N TRP A 69 -20.55 4.30 -25.57
CA TRP A 69 -21.45 4.66 -24.49
C TRP A 69 -21.25 6.10 -24.01
N LEU A 70 -20.11 6.70 -24.31
CA LEU A 70 -19.71 8.05 -23.88
C LEU A 70 -20.17 9.11 -24.90
N THR A 71 -21.46 9.14 -25.23
CA THR A 71 -22.02 10.03 -26.25
C THR A 71 -22.47 11.38 -25.74
N ALA A 72 -22.62 11.54 -24.43
CA ALA A 72 -23.05 12.78 -23.79
C ALA A 72 -21.91 13.82 -23.80
N PRO A 73 -22.20 15.12 -24.02
CA PRO A 73 -21.19 16.18 -24.04
C PRO A 73 -20.68 16.54 -22.64
N THR A 74 -21.37 16.12 -21.59
CA THR A 74 -21.03 16.39 -20.19
C THR A 74 -21.03 15.10 -19.41
N LEU A 75 -19.95 14.86 -18.67
CA LEU A 75 -19.84 13.76 -17.73
C LEU A 75 -19.83 14.32 -16.31
N ILE A 76 -20.66 13.74 -15.43
CA ILE A 76 -20.69 14.05 -14.01
C ILE A 76 -20.31 12.77 -13.27
N ASN A 77 -19.20 12.81 -12.55
CA ASN A 77 -18.79 11.77 -11.62
C ASN A 77 -19.31 12.12 -10.22
N LEU A 78 -20.07 11.21 -9.62
CA LEU A 78 -20.65 11.38 -8.27
C LEU A 78 -19.82 10.74 -7.16
N ASP A 79 -18.62 10.27 -7.51
CA ASP A 79 -17.68 9.61 -6.60
C ASP A 79 -16.72 10.65 -6.02
N SER A 80 -17.23 11.48 -5.11
CA SER A 80 -16.48 12.50 -4.36
C SER A 80 -16.92 12.50 -2.91
N GLU A 81 -15.99 12.63 -1.98
CA GLU A 81 -16.21 12.61 -0.54
C GLU A 81 -16.42 14.01 0.06
N ASP A 82 -16.03 15.07 -0.64
CA ASP A 82 -16.07 16.44 -0.12
C ASP A 82 -17.42 17.11 -0.43
N GLU A 83 -18.20 17.33 0.64
CA GLU A 83 -19.51 17.93 0.52
C GLU A 83 -19.43 19.38 0.04
N GLY A 84 -20.19 19.71 -1.00
CA GLY A 84 -20.30 21.06 -1.54
C GLY A 84 -19.14 21.48 -2.44
N GLU A 85 -18.23 20.57 -2.79
CA GLU A 85 -17.11 20.84 -3.69
C GLU A 85 -17.35 20.23 -5.09
N LEU A 86 -16.85 20.90 -6.11
CA LEU A 86 -16.86 20.45 -7.51
C LEU A 86 -15.44 20.32 -8.00
N PHE A 87 -15.01 19.09 -8.25
CA PHE A 87 -13.69 18.81 -8.81
C PHE A 87 -13.75 18.85 -10.34
N VAL A 88 -12.93 19.67 -10.96
CA VAL A 88 -12.88 19.84 -12.43
C VAL A 88 -11.72 19.09 -13.07
N GLY A 89 -11.05 18.24 -12.31
CA GLY A 89 -9.94 17.42 -12.78
C GLY A 89 -9.59 16.33 -11.76
N CYS A 90 -8.82 15.35 -12.18
CA CYS A 90 -8.33 14.30 -11.31
C CYS A 90 -6.86 13.98 -11.60
N ALA A 91 -6.20 13.38 -10.64
CA ALA A 91 -4.88 12.78 -10.85
C ALA A 91 -5.00 11.49 -11.66
N GLY A 92 -3.99 11.21 -12.47
CA GLY A 92 -3.83 9.92 -13.13
C GLY A 92 -2.84 9.04 -12.39
N GLY A 93 -2.98 7.73 -12.53
CA GLY A 93 -2.04 6.73 -12.00
C GLY A 93 -1.42 5.91 -13.13
N ARG A 94 -0.22 5.39 -12.88
CA ARG A 94 0.42 4.41 -13.73
C ARG A 94 1.18 3.39 -12.88
N ASP A 95 0.87 2.12 -13.10
CA ASP A 95 1.57 1.02 -12.45
C ASP A 95 2.71 0.51 -13.33
N ALA A 96 3.83 0.17 -12.69
CA ALA A 96 4.93 -0.53 -13.33
C ALA A 96 5.35 -1.72 -12.46
N THR A 97 5.41 -2.89 -13.06
CA THR A 97 5.90 -4.11 -12.39
C THR A 97 7.23 -4.51 -13.01
N PHE A 98 8.25 -4.65 -12.17
CA PHE A 98 9.58 -5.08 -12.57
C PHE A 98 9.83 -6.51 -12.11
N HIS A 99 10.26 -7.36 -13.04
CA HIS A 99 10.69 -8.72 -12.74
C HIS A 99 12.20 -8.80 -12.93
N LEU A 100 12.92 -8.99 -11.83
CA LEU A 100 14.37 -9.13 -11.84
C LEU A 100 14.72 -10.61 -11.64
N ALA A 101 15.36 -11.22 -12.63
CA ALA A 101 15.96 -12.53 -12.48
C ALA A 101 17.35 -12.35 -11.81
N ALA A 102 17.48 -12.86 -10.61
CA ALA A 102 18.76 -12.86 -9.90
C ALA A 102 19.27 -14.29 -9.73
N PRO A 103 20.58 -14.55 -9.95
CA PRO A 103 21.15 -15.87 -9.71
C PRO A 103 21.05 -16.22 -8.23
N GLN A 104 20.66 -17.45 -7.96
CA GLN A 104 20.61 -17.99 -6.61
C GLN A 104 21.85 -18.84 -6.34
N VAL A 105 22.41 -18.72 -5.15
CA VAL A 105 23.61 -19.45 -4.74
C VAL A 105 23.41 -20.12 -3.38
N THR A 106 24.14 -21.20 -3.14
CA THR A 106 24.16 -21.84 -1.83
C THR A 106 24.96 -21.00 -0.85
N VAL A 107 24.38 -20.71 0.28
CA VAL A 107 24.98 -19.86 1.33
C VAL A 107 25.91 -20.68 2.22
N PRO A 108 27.07 -20.12 2.66
CA PRO A 108 27.94 -20.77 3.62
C PRO A 108 27.25 -21.06 4.95
N SER A 109 27.43 -22.26 5.48
CA SER A 109 26.74 -22.72 6.72
C SER A 109 27.21 -22.07 8.01
N ASN A 110 28.32 -21.34 7.97
CA ASN A 110 28.89 -20.63 9.13
C ASN A 110 28.32 -19.22 9.34
N LEU A 111 27.45 -18.77 8.45
CA LEU A 111 26.77 -17.47 8.55
C LEU A 111 25.43 -17.60 9.27
N THR A 112 24.93 -16.48 9.76
CA THR A 112 23.66 -16.41 10.50
C THR A 112 22.55 -15.88 9.61
N THR A 113 21.38 -16.51 9.67
CA THR A 113 20.16 -15.97 9.04
C THR A 113 19.57 -14.92 9.97
N ILE A 114 19.30 -13.74 9.42
CA ILE A 114 18.88 -12.54 10.15
C ILE A 114 17.67 -11.95 9.44
N ALA A 115 16.58 -11.73 10.17
CA ALA A 115 15.50 -10.89 9.68
C ALA A 115 15.76 -9.45 10.10
N ILE A 116 15.65 -8.51 9.16
CA ILE A 116 15.71 -7.07 9.42
C ILE A 116 14.34 -6.49 9.13
N HIS A 117 13.75 -5.84 10.14
CA HIS A 117 12.41 -5.29 10.11
C HIS A 117 12.48 -3.77 10.17
N VAL A 118 11.76 -3.11 9.28
CA VAL A 118 11.40 -1.70 9.38
C VAL A 118 9.91 -1.62 9.69
N SER A 119 9.53 -0.95 10.78
CA SER A 119 8.16 -0.90 11.26
C SER A 119 7.86 0.41 12.01
N GLY A 120 6.61 0.56 12.47
CA GLY A 120 6.18 1.73 13.22
C GLY A 120 5.93 2.97 12.38
N LEU A 121 5.83 2.85 11.05
CA LEU A 121 5.52 3.97 10.18
C LEU A 121 4.00 4.21 10.09
N GLN A 122 3.61 5.45 9.85
CA GLN A 122 2.21 5.85 9.74
C GLN A 122 1.55 5.25 8.50
N GLY A 123 2.25 5.25 7.36
CA GLY A 123 1.66 4.94 6.07
C GLY A 123 0.68 6.02 5.62
N GLY A 124 -0.02 5.76 4.52
CA GLY A 124 -0.98 6.70 3.96
C GLY A 124 -1.28 6.36 2.51
N HIS A 125 -2.17 7.10 1.90
CA HIS A 125 -2.47 6.97 0.48
C HIS A 125 -1.34 7.56 -0.37
N SER A 126 -0.82 6.80 -1.33
CA SER A 126 0.34 7.19 -2.14
C SER A 126 0.11 8.43 -3.03
N GLY A 127 -1.14 8.80 -3.29
CA GLY A 127 -1.52 10.03 -3.99
C GLY A 127 -1.86 11.16 -3.02
N ILE A 128 -2.89 11.00 -2.22
CA ILE A 128 -3.45 12.04 -1.35
C ILE A 128 -2.45 12.46 -0.26
N ASP A 129 -1.73 11.51 0.33
CA ASP A 129 -0.82 11.76 1.45
C ASP A 129 0.64 11.96 1.04
N ILE A 130 0.97 11.90 -0.25
CA ILE A 130 2.37 12.01 -0.72
C ILE A 130 3.04 13.33 -0.31
N HIS A 131 2.27 14.39 -0.17
CA HIS A 131 2.75 15.70 0.23
C HIS A 131 3.16 15.78 1.72
N LYS A 132 2.76 14.81 2.55
CA LYS A 132 3.04 14.78 3.99
C LYS A 132 4.48 14.36 4.32
N GLY A 133 5.24 13.87 3.34
CA GLY A 133 6.61 13.43 3.54
C GLY A 133 6.75 12.18 4.41
N LEU A 134 5.70 11.32 4.43
CA LEU A 134 5.69 10.05 5.16
C LEU A 134 6.74 9.09 4.59
N ALA A 135 7.38 8.33 5.48
CA ALA A 135 8.40 7.39 5.08
C ALA A 135 7.80 6.13 4.44
N ASN A 136 8.53 5.57 3.49
CA ASN A 136 8.21 4.28 2.88
C ASN A 136 9.17 3.21 3.42
N ALA A 137 8.64 2.19 4.09
CA ALA A 137 9.43 1.15 4.73
C ALA A 137 10.35 0.41 3.75
N ASN A 138 9.93 0.18 2.50
CA ASN A 138 10.79 -0.43 1.49
C ASN A 138 11.99 0.46 1.15
N LEU A 139 11.80 1.78 1.03
CA LEU A 139 12.91 2.70 0.78
C LEU A 139 13.87 2.79 1.98
N LEU A 140 13.35 2.80 3.21
CA LEU A 140 14.19 2.78 4.40
C LEU A 140 14.97 1.47 4.52
N LEU A 141 14.31 0.34 4.28
CA LEU A 141 14.97 -0.98 4.28
C LEU A 141 16.05 -1.05 3.19
N ALA A 142 15.82 -0.49 2.00
CA ALA A 142 16.82 -0.40 0.95
C ALA A 142 18.05 0.41 1.40
N ARG A 143 17.84 1.58 2.03
CA ARG A 143 18.94 2.41 2.57
C ARG A 143 19.73 1.64 3.63
N VAL A 144 19.05 0.97 4.55
CA VAL A 144 19.68 0.16 5.59
C VAL A 144 20.53 -0.96 4.99
N LEU A 145 19.94 -1.73 4.08
CA LEU A 145 20.63 -2.86 3.46
C LEU A 145 21.81 -2.41 2.59
N SER A 146 21.67 -1.33 1.83
CA SER A 146 22.76 -0.76 1.02
C SER A 146 23.94 -0.35 1.90
N THR A 147 23.68 0.40 2.98
CA THR A 147 24.74 0.84 3.90
C THR A 147 25.43 -0.34 4.60
N ILE A 148 24.68 -1.36 4.99
CA ILE A 148 25.25 -2.58 5.56
C ILE A 148 26.11 -3.28 4.51
N PHE A 149 25.62 -3.43 3.29
CA PHE A 149 26.29 -4.17 2.22
C PHE A 149 27.64 -3.57 1.84
N GLU A 150 27.76 -2.25 1.79
CA GLU A 150 29.01 -1.53 1.51
C GLU A 150 30.12 -1.85 2.53
N THR A 151 29.72 -2.14 3.77
CA THR A 151 30.67 -2.40 4.87
C THR A 151 30.83 -3.90 5.14
N LYS A 152 29.76 -4.64 5.08
CA LYS A 152 29.63 -6.06 5.41
C LYS A 152 28.72 -6.76 4.40
N PRO A 153 29.27 -7.28 3.32
CA PRO A 153 28.49 -8.03 2.32
C PRO A 153 27.72 -9.18 2.96
N PHE A 154 26.50 -9.38 2.49
CA PHE A 154 25.58 -10.43 2.92
C PHE A 154 24.87 -11.07 1.71
N TYR A 155 24.19 -12.18 1.93
CA TYR A 155 23.30 -12.80 0.96
C TYR A 155 21.87 -12.39 1.26
N LEU A 156 21.12 -11.93 0.26
CA LEU A 156 19.69 -11.63 0.41
C LEU A 156 18.87 -12.89 0.11
N GLN A 157 18.08 -13.34 1.07
CA GLN A 157 17.22 -14.51 0.94
C GLN A 157 15.79 -14.16 0.55
N SER A 158 15.20 -13.14 1.16
CA SER A 158 13.88 -12.64 0.82
C SER A 158 13.72 -11.16 1.17
N TRP A 159 12.73 -10.55 0.53
CA TRP A 159 12.29 -9.19 0.81
C TRP A 159 10.78 -9.13 0.67
N GLN A 160 10.12 -8.59 1.66
CA GLN A 160 8.67 -8.40 1.66
C GLN A 160 8.32 -7.02 2.23
N GLY A 161 7.38 -6.32 1.60
CA GLY A 161 6.87 -5.05 2.08
C GLY A 161 5.82 -4.50 1.13
N GLY A 162 4.84 -3.82 1.72
CA GLY A 162 3.68 -3.30 1.01
C GLY A 162 2.55 -4.31 0.86
N VAL A 163 1.32 -3.83 0.98
CA VAL A 163 0.09 -4.64 0.88
C VAL A 163 -0.71 -4.25 -0.36
N LEU A 164 -0.84 -2.95 -0.62
CA LEU A 164 -1.60 -2.38 -1.73
C LEU A 164 -0.74 -1.39 -2.52
N ARG A 165 -1.01 -1.26 -3.81
CA ARG A 165 -0.24 -0.38 -4.72
C ARG A 165 -0.40 1.11 -4.42
N ASN A 166 -1.58 1.50 -3.93
CA ASN A 166 -1.92 2.87 -3.59
C ASN A 166 -1.64 3.24 -2.12
N VAL A 167 -0.91 2.39 -1.38
CA VAL A 167 -0.57 2.62 0.02
C VAL A 167 0.94 2.82 0.19
N ILE A 168 1.35 3.88 0.91
CA ILE A 168 2.73 4.08 1.35
C ILE A 168 3.08 2.96 2.32
N THR A 169 4.10 2.19 2.00
CA THR A 169 4.47 0.98 2.74
C THR A 169 4.84 1.29 4.19
N ARG A 170 4.12 0.73 5.15
CA ARG A 170 4.31 0.95 6.59
C ARG A 170 5.35 0.04 7.23
N GLU A 171 5.51 -1.15 6.67
CA GLU A 171 6.36 -2.21 7.21
C GLU A 171 7.06 -2.94 6.06
N ALA A 172 8.31 -3.28 6.28
CA ALA A 172 9.07 -4.10 5.35
C ALA A 172 10.04 -5.00 6.12
N THR A 173 10.27 -6.18 5.59
CA THR A 173 11.17 -7.17 6.17
C THR A 173 12.07 -7.73 5.09
N ALA A 174 13.36 -7.80 5.38
CA ALA A 174 14.32 -8.57 4.59
C ALA A 174 14.92 -9.69 5.43
N VAL A 175 15.06 -10.87 4.84
CA VAL A 175 15.87 -11.95 5.42
C VAL A 175 17.19 -12.00 4.68
N ILE A 176 18.26 -11.84 5.44
CA ILE A 176 19.64 -11.87 4.95
C ILE A 176 20.42 -12.96 5.66
N VAL A 177 21.53 -13.39 5.05
CA VAL A 177 22.49 -14.30 5.69
C VAL A 177 23.86 -13.63 5.72
N GLY A 178 24.36 -13.41 6.93
CA GLY A 178 25.58 -12.62 7.14
C GLY A 178 26.16 -12.75 8.55
N ASP A 179 27.11 -11.86 8.87
CA ASP A 179 27.72 -11.77 10.19
C ASP A 179 26.89 -10.87 11.11
N LEU A 180 26.05 -11.46 11.94
CA LEU A 180 25.17 -10.73 12.86
C LEU A 180 25.96 -9.80 13.81
N ALA A 181 27.12 -10.25 14.31
CA ALA A 181 27.90 -9.46 15.25
C ALA A 181 28.46 -8.18 14.61
N ALA A 182 28.80 -8.26 13.34
CA ALA A 182 29.29 -7.11 12.58
C ALA A 182 28.15 -6.19 12.10
N ILE A 183 26.97 -6.73 11.86
CA ILE A 183 25.80 -5.98 11.37
C ILE A 183 25.10 -5.20 12.48
N THR A 184 25.02 -5.76 13.71
CA THR A 184 24.27 -5.16 14.82
C THR A 184 24.70 -3.72 15.16
N PRO A 185 25.98 -3.36 15.26
CA PRO A 185 26.38 -1.97 15.52
C PRO A 185 25.97 -1.00 14.40
N LEU A 186 26.03 -1.45 13.13
CA LEU A 186 25.60 -0.64 11.98
C LEU A 186 24.09 -0.37 12.02
N LEU A 187 23.31 -1.39 12.35
CA LEU A 187 21.85 -1.22 12.51
C LEU A 187 21.49 -0.23 13.62
N SER A 188 22.20 -0.28 14.74
CA SER A 188 21.94 0.65 15.86
C SER A 188 22.25 2.10 15.48
N ALA A 189 23.31 2.34 14.71
CA ALA A 189 23.64 3.66 14.20
C ALA A 189 22.59 4.13 13.19
N LEU A 190 22.19 3.28 12.24
CA LEU A 190 21.18 3.59 11.23
C LEU A 190 19.81 3.84 11.84
N GLN A 191 19.43 3.09 12.88
CA GLN A 191 18.18 3.34 13.64
C GLN A 191 18.20 4.75 14.22
N HIS A 192 19.31 5.14 14.84
CA HIS A 192 19.45 6.49 15.43
C HIS A 192 19.35 7.59 14.37
N ASP A 193 20.07 7.44 13.28
CA ASP A 193 20.14 8.44 12.21
C ASP A 193 18.77 8.60 11.51
N LEU A 194 18.14 7.48 11.16
CA LEU A 194 16.84 7.49 10.51
C LEU A 194 15.71 7.94 11.44
N ALA A 195 15.74 7.56 12.72
CA ALA A 195 14.79 8.07 13.70
C ALA A 195 14.94 9.59 13.89
N SER A 196 16.17 10.13 13.82
CA SER A 196 16.41 11.56 13.87
C SER A 196 15.92 12.26 12.60
N GLU A 197 16.16 11.69 11.41
CA GLU A 197 15.71 12.24 10.12
C GLU A 197 14.18 12.34 10.06
N TYR A 198 13.48 11.30 10.51
CA TYR A 198 12.03 11.19 10.41
C TYR A 198 11.28 11.50 11.72
N HIS A 199 11.93 12.08 12.73
CA HIS A 199 11.36 12.27 14.08
C HIS A 199 10.00 12.97 14.12
N VAL A 200 9.69 13.85 13.14
CA VAL A 200 8.42 14.57 13.06
C VAL A 200 7.36 13.73 12.34
N ALA A 201 7.71 13.17 11.19
CA ALA A 201 6.75 12.44 10.37
C ALA A 201 6.52 11.01 10.88
N GLU A 202 7.53 10.38 11.47
CA GLU A 202 7.50 8.96 11.88
C GLU A 202 8.09 8.78 13.30
N PRO A 203 7.44 9.32 14.33
CA PRO A 203 8.00 9.31 15.70
C PRO A 203 8.13 7.90 16.29
N THR A 204 7.49 6.90 15.69
CA THR A 204 7.48 5.51 16.13
C THR A 204 8.30 4.58 15.24
N LEU A 205 9.11 5.13 14.31
CA LEU A 205 9.99 4.37 13.43
C LEU A 205 10.91 3.43 14.23
N GLN A 206 10.91 2.17 13.86
CA GLN A 206 11.77 1.14 14.43
C GLN A 206 12.45 0.33 13.35
N ILE A 207 13.75 0.06 13.56
CA ILE A 207 14.54 -0.86 12.75
C ILE A 207 15.15 -1.90 13.69
N MET A 208 14.77 -3.15 13.51
CA MET A 208 15.19 -4.24 14.37
C MET A 208 15.82 -5.37 13.57
N ALA A 209 16.74 -6.10 14.19
CA ALA A 209 17.25 -7.35 13.66
C ALA A 209 16.92 -8.50 14.62
N GLU A 210 16.49 -9.60 14.03
CA GLU A 210 16.21 -10.84 14.75
C GLU A 210 17.00 -11.98 14.11
N LYS A 211 17.65 -12.78 14.97
CA LYS A 211 18.28 -14.03 14.53
C LYS A 211 17.19 -15.08 14.30
N LEU A 212 17.18 -15.65 13.11
CA LEU A 212 16.27 -16.74 12.79
C LEU A 212 16.93 -18.11 13.02
N ASP A 213 16.16 -19.03 13.61
CA ASP A 213 16.56 -20.44 13.74
C ASP A 213 16.38 -21.16 12.40
N THR A 214 17.48 -21.59 11.82
CA THR A 214 17.51 -22.26 10.50
C THR A 214 17.30 -23.77 10.55
N SER A 215 17.00 -24.34 11.72
CA SER A 215 16.85 -25.80 11.90
C SER A 215 15.72 -26.44 11.07
N SER A 216 14.88 -25.66 10.43
CA SER A 216 13.77 -26.10 9.57
C SER A 216 13.83 -25.58 8.13
N MET A 217 14.85 -24.86 7.74
CA MET A 217 14.97 -24.31 6.38
C MET A 217 15.88 -25.21 5.54
N ASP A 218 15.36 -25.75 4.44
CA ASP A 218 16.15 -26.35 3.38
C ASP A 218 17.28 -25.41 2.97
N ALA A 219 18.42 -25.96 2.51
CA ALA A 219 19.64 -25.24 2.16
C ALA A 219 19.32 -23.87 1.55
N ALA A 220 19.60 -22.82 2.30
CA ALA A 220 19.18 -21.46 1.96
C ALA A 220 19.85 -21.04 0.65
N VAL A 221 19.04 -20.85 -0.37
CA VAL A 221 19.46 -20.31 -1.66
C VAL A 221 19.22 -18.81 -1.59
N ALA A 222 20.25 -18.03 -1.83
CA ALA A 222 20.16 -16.58 -1.72
C ALA A 222 20.86 -15.87 -2.88
N ILE A 223 20.48 -14.62 -3.12
CA ILE A 223 21.17 -13.75 -4.08
C ILE A 223 22.55 -13.42 -3.51
N ALA A 224 23.60 -13.77 -4.24
CA ALA A 224 24.97 -13.47 -3.83
C ALA A 224 25.28 -11.96 -3.95
N PRO A 225 26.22 -11.47 -3.12
CA PRO A 225 26.89 -10.21 -3.40
C PRO A 225 27.48 -10.29 -4.81
N GLN A 226 27.27 -9.24 -5.61
CA GLN A 226 27.96 -9.09 -6.90
C GLN A 226 29.17 -8.20 -6.67
N ASP A 227 30.30 -8.57 -7.29
CA ASP A 227 31.56 -7.81 -7.25
C ASP A 227 31.42 -6.46 -7.97
#